data_8d19f94880e6328f9e1d2739f0711f2c
#
_entry.id   8d19f94880e6328f9e1d2739f0711f2c
#
_cell.length_a   1.000
_cell.length_b   1.000
_cell.length_c   1.000
_cell.angle_alpha   90.00
_cell.angle_beta   90.00
_cell.angle_gamma   90.00
#
_symmetry.space_group_name_H-M   'P 1'
#
loop_
_entity.id
_entity.type
_entity.pdbx_description
1 polymer ?
#
loop_
_entity_poly.entity_id
_entity_poly.type
_entity_poly.pdbx_seq_one_letter_code
_entity_poly.pdbx_strand_id
1 'polypeptide(L)'
;MKKVQNVRGQAPRLGAWVEPGAGVRWRVWAPGHREVRVVLYERDGQQPGDSVPLVDEGGGFFSATLAGAGPGVRYKLRVDGEGPFPDPWSRSQPDGVHGPSEVVVPDFAWTDAAWKGPDPEAQVIYEVHVGTATPEGTFEALIPRLRSFKELGVTTLELMPLASFPGVRNWGYDGVDLFAPLAAHGGPQGLRRLIDAAHAEGLAVLIDAVYNHFGPDGNYLRCYSPHYFTGRHHTPWGDAVNYDGEGSPVVRHLVLSNVEMWIRDYHADGLRLDAAHAILDDGSSHLLTEIAECARASAPGRRVVIIAEDERNDTRLVRPREKGGYGLDGVWADDFHHQMRRAFAGDNEGYYRDYTGNMEDLARTLRQGWFYEGQVSQVAGHARGTPAQEAQPWQLVHCIQNHDQVGNRAHGERLGADVSPAAFRAMSALLLLSPYTPLLFMGQEWNASTPFLYFTDHNAELGKLVTEGRRKEFAGFTRFSSDSVPDPQAVETFTRSKLDWNEAAKPEHAGVLALYRELLRLRATDPCLKDNRRGHFDARPTGEHGLVLERRGPGGALLVILNVHGVLEHRLPGRTALVLWTEAPRFGGTVHEAPLRSGAVRLEGPSAVVVRLTD
;
A
#
# COMPACT_ATOMS: atom_id res chain seq x y z
N MET A 1 42.97 12.00 -1.45
CA MET A 1 41.96 11.11 -0.88
C MET A 1 41.55 11.66 0.50
N LYS A 2 40.56 12.54 0.57
CA LYS A 2 39.95 12.98 1.82
C LYS A 2 38.83 11.99 2.15
N LYS A 3 38.96 11.29 3.29
CA LYS A 3 37.91 10.42 3.83
C LYS A 3 36.62 11.24 3.94
N VAL A 4 35.58 10.80 3.24
CA VAL A 4 34.21 11.24 3.49
C VAL A 4 33.88 10.73 4.91
N GLN A 5 33.98 11.62 5.88
CA GLN A 5 33.47 11.35 7.22
C GLN A 5 31.96 11.13 7.11
N ASN A 6 31.52 10.01 7.69
CA ASN A 6 30.15 9.68 7.98
C ASN A 6 29.38 10.89 8.49
N VAL A 7 28.54 11.51 7.68
CA VAL A 7 27.57 12.53 8.06
C VAL A 7 26.34 11.83 8.68
N ARG A 8 26.56 11.03 9.73
CA ARG A 8 25.54 10.63 10.70
C ARG A 8 25.60 11.50 11.95
N GLY A 9 25.95 12.75 11.81
CA GLY A 9 25.60 13.82 12.74
C GLY A 9 24.24 14.32 12.28
N GLN A 10 23.25 14.36 13.17
CA GLN A 10 21.87 14.77 12.94
C GLN A 10 21.77 15.83 11.86
N ALA A 11 21.27 15.44 10.67
CA ALA A 11 20.96 16.41 9.64
C ALA A 11 20.00 17.44 10.24
N PRO A 12 20.22 18.74 10.02
CA PRO A 12 19.45 19.74 10.74
C PRO A 12 17.98 19.65 10.39
N ARG A 13 17.14 19.55 11.41
CA ARG A 13 15.68 19.46 11.30
C ARG A 13 15.14 20.66 10.50
N LEU A 14 14.20 20.42 9.59
CA LEU A 14 13.49 21.45 8.82
C LEU A 14 12.00 21.48 9.20
N GLY A 15 11.34 22.58 8.85
CA GLY A 15 9.96 22.87 9.27
C GLY A 15 9.90 23.62 10.58
N ALA A 16 8.79 23.47 11.31
CA ALA A 16 8.55 24.06 12.61
C ALA A 16 8.53 23.01 13.73
N TRP A 17 9.16 23.31 14.86
CA TRP A 17 9.09 22.44 16.04
C TRP A 17 9.24 23.22 17.35
N VAL A 18 8.70 22.64 18.41
CA VAL A 18 8.85 23.19 19.75
C VAL A 18 10.25 22.86 20.29
N GLU A 19 10.98 23.92 20.72
CA GLU A 19 12.23 23.78 21.47
C GLU A 19 11.93 23.95 22.97
N PRO A 20 12.20 22.91 23.80
CA PRO A 20 11.94 23.03 25.24
C PRO A 20 12.60 24.25 25.88
N GLY A 21 11.79 25.08 26.49
CA GLY A 21 12.25 26.33 27.17
C GLY A 21 12.61 27.49 26.26
N ALA A 22 12.59 27.32 24.92
CA ALA A 22 12.97 28.39 23.97
C ALA A 22 11.77 28.88 23.12
N GLY A 23 10.72 28.08 22.95
CA GLY A 23 9.55 28.42 22.12
C GLY A 23 9.46 27.55 20.86
N VAL A 24 9.09 28.14 19.73
CA VAL A 24 9.04 27.46 18.44
C VAL A 24 10.19 27.91 17.57
N ARG A 25 10.87 26.95 16.96
CA ARG A 25 11.88 27.21 15.94
C ARG A 25 11.33 26.83 14.57
N TRP A 26 11.55 27.69 13.60
CA TRP A 26 11.36 27.46 12.17
C TRP A 26 12.71 27.37 11.49
N ARG A 27 12.83 26.43 10.55
CA ARG A 27 13.99 26.33 9.69
C ARG A 27 13.55 25.88 8.30
N VAL A 28 13.94 26.64 7.27
CA VAL A 28 13.48 26.49 5.89
C VAL A 28 14.67 26.45 4.96
N TRP A 29 14.58 25.65 3.91
CA TRP A 29 15.54 25.66 2.80
C TRP A 29 14.92 26.36 1.60
N ALA A 30 15.48 27.49 1.23
CA ALA A 30 15.03 28.37 0.15
C ALA A 30 16.25 28.98 -0.57
N PRO A 31 17.05 28.15 -1.28
CA PRO A 31 18.26 28.62 -1.97
C PRO A 31 17.88 29.61 -3.07
N GLY A 32 18.70 30.68 -3.22
CA GLY A 32 18.46 31.73 -4.20
C GLY A 32 17.55 32.87 -3.70
N HIS A 33 16.86 32.70 -2.59
CA HIS A 33 16.10 33.75 -1.94
C HIS A 33 16.99 34.60 -0.99
N ARG A 34 16.60 35.85 -0.81
CA ARG A 34 17.33 36.83 0.02
C ARG A 34 16.68 37.06 1.37
N GLU A 35 15.35 36.91 1.43
CA GLU A 35 14.55 37.13 2.64
C GLU A 35 13.51 36.02 2.77
N VAL A 36 13.45 35.41 3.97
CA VAL A 36 12.37 34.52 4.36
C VAL A 36 11.76 35.00 5.65
N ARG A 37 10.44 35.01 5.76
CA ARG A 37 9.71 35.43 6.95
C ARG A 37 8.65 34.43 7.33
N VAL A 38 8.49 34.14 8.60
CA VAL A 38 7.29 33.48 9.15
C VAL A 38 6.20 34.54 9.30
N VAL A 39 5.05 34.27 8.72
CA VAL A 39 3.82 35.07 8.91
C VAL A 39 2.92 34.25 9.83
N LEU A 40 2.66 34.80 11.01
CA LEU A 40 1.80 34.18 12.00
C LEU A 40 0.33 34.42 11.66
N TYR A 41 -0.53 33.47 12.02
CA TYR A 41 -1.98 33.56 11.84
C TYR A 41 -2.69 33.42 13.17
N GLU A 42 -3.84 34.08 13.31
CA GLU A 42 -4.74 33.83 14.42
C GLU A 42 -5.28 32.41 14.39
N ARG A 43 -5.87 31.93 15.48
CA ARG A 43 -6.34 30.53 15.58
C ARG A 43 -7.39 30.14 14.55
N ASP A 44 -8.18 31.09 14.05
CA ASP A 44 -9.15 30.87 12.99
C ASP A 44 -8.53 30.72 11.59
N GLY A 45 -7.21 31.00 11.46
CA GLY A 45 -6.45 30.84 10.22
C GLY A 45 -6.76 31.88 9.14
N GLN A 46 -7.66 32.84 9.40
CA GLN A 46 -8.23 33.73 8.38
C GLN A 46 -7.38 34.98 8.14
N GLN A 47 -6.78 35.53 9.19
CA GLN A 47 -6.07 36.81 9.09
C GLN A 47 -4.58 36.65 9.40
N PRO A 48 -3.70 37.18 8.52
CA PRO A 48 -2.29 37.27 8.85
C PRO A 48 -2.06 38.27 9.97
N GLY A 49 -1.28 37.85 10.96
CA GLY A 49 -0.83 38.69 12.07
C GLY A 49 0.62 39.15 11.87
N ASP A 50 1.42 39.07 12.94
CA ASP A 50 2.82 39.48 12.96
C ASP A 50 3.68 38.65 12.01
N SER A 51 4.76 39.27 11.54
CA SER A 51 5.73 38.64 10.65
C SER A 51 7.12 38.67 11.26
N VAL A 52 7.76 37.52 11.38
CA VAL A 52 9.08 37.32 11.97
C VAL A 52 10.11 37.02 10.87
N PRO A 53 11.18 37.81 10.70
CA PRO A 53 12.24 37.51 9.75
C PRO A 53 13.05 36.31 10.23
N LEU A 54 13.46 35.45 9.29
CA LEU A 54 14.41 34.37 9.52
C LEU A 54 15.82 34.84 9.18
N VAL A 55 16.79 34.37 9.96
CA VAL A 55 18.21 34.67 9.76
C VAL A 55 18.78 33.68 8.74
N ASP A 56 19.52 34.18 7.76
CA ASP A 56 20.26 33.38 6.80
C ASP A 56 21.42 32.66 7.52
N GLU A 57 21.41 31.32 7.48
CA GLU A 57 22.46 30.44 8.00
C GLU A 57 23.53 30.08 6.94
N GLY A 58 23.35 30.52 5.70
CA GLY A 58 24.12 30.11 4.54
C GLY A 58 23.61 28.81 3.89
N GLY A 59 24.04 28.53 2.67
CA GLY A 59 23.60 27.33 1.92
C GLY A 59 22.12 27.31 1.56
N GLY A 60 21.45 28.45 1.61
CA GLY A 60 20.02 28.60 1.35
C GLY A 60 19.13 28.23 2.56
N PHE A 61 19.69 28.08 3.76
CA PHE A 61 18.93 27.81 4.97
C PHE A 61 18.64 29.10 5.75
N PHE A 62 17.40 29.20 6.21
CA PHE A 62 16.93 30.34 7.02
C PHE A 62 16.26 29.81 8.27
N SER A 63 16.50 30.45 9.44
CA SER A 63 15.87 30.05 10.70
C SER A 63 15.55 31.20 11.65
N ALA A 64 14.56 30.98 12.50
CA ALA A 64 14.27 31.86 13.66
C ALA A 64 13.66 31.01 14.79
N THR A 65 13.86 31.49 16.02
CA THR A 65 13.17 30.99 17.22
C THR A 65 12.34 32.11 17.82
N LEU A 66 11.05 31.85 18.05
CA LEU A 66 10.14 32.80 18.68
C LEU A 66 9.80 32.31 20.10
N ALA A 67 10.29 33.03 21.08
CA ALA A 67 9.98 32.78 22.48
C ALA A 67 8.47 32.99 22.75
N GLY A 68 7.90 32.12 23.58
CA GLY A 68 6.48 32.17 23.93
C GLY A 68 5.53 31.60 22.91
N ALA A 69 6.00 31.24 21.69
CA ALA A 69 5.26 30.44 20.76
C ALA A 69 5.25 28.95 21.19
N GLY A 70 4.18 28.22 20.83
CA GLY A 70 4.01 26.85 21.24
C GLY A 70 3.15 26.03 20.24
N PRO A 71 2.74 24.83 20.62
CA PRO A 71 1.83 24.02 19.81
C PRO A 71 0.53 24.77 19.49
N GLY A 72 -0.01 24.53 18.29
CA GLY A 72 -1.23 25.17 17.79
C GLY A 72 -0.99 26.55 17.16
N VAL A 73 0.26 27.07 17.16
CA VAL A 73 0.60 28.27 16.40
C VAL A 73 0.45 27.96 14.92
N ARG A 74 -0.32 28.82 14.22
CA ARG A 74 -0.54 28.73 12.77
C ARG A 74 0.34 29.72 12.03
N TYR A 75 0.90 29.30 10.91
CA TYR A 75 1.87 30.10 10.18
C TYR A 75 1.92 29.74 8.71
N LYS A 76 2.43 30.69 7.92
CA LYS A 76 2.92 30.48 6.55
C LYS A 76 4.29 31.13 6.40
N LEU A 77 4.92 30.90 5.26
CA LEU A 77 6.24 31.43 4.95
C LEU A 77 6.16 32.38 3.74
N ARG A 78 6.77 33.54 3.86
CA ARG A 78 6.93 34.51 2.78
C ARG A 78 8.37 34.50 2.32
N VAL A 79 8.60 34.40 0.99
CA VAL A 79 9.93 34.39 0.38
C VAL A 79 10.06 35.55 -0.60
N ASP A 80 11.06 36.43 -0.39
CA ASP A 80 11.31 37.63 -1.21
C ASP A 80 10.05 38.50 -1.46
N GLY A 81 9.14 38.56 -0.50
CA GLY A 81 7.88 39.28 -0.59
C GLY A 81 6.73 38.49 -1.24
N GLU A 82 6.99 37.38 -1.87
CA GLU A 82 5.99 36.51 -2.48
C GLU A 82 5.31 35.57 -1.46
N GLY A 83 4.09 35.15 -1.73
CA GLY A 83 3.29 34.30 -0.85
C GLY A 83 2.36 35.12 0.06
N PRO A 84 2.10 34.71 1.33
CA PRO A 84 2.75 33.61 2.03
C PRO A 84 2.25 32.22 1.63
N PHE A 85 3.15 31.26 1.60
CA PHE A 85 2.92 29.87 1.23
C PHE A 85 2.96 28.94 2.45
N PRO A 86 2.26 27.77 2.45
CA PRO A 86 2.44 26.73 3.44
C PRO A 86 3.89 26.25 3.52
N ASP A 87 4.28 25.73 4.68
CA ASP A 87 5.62 25.20 4.91
C ASP A 87 5.76 23.83 4.20
N PRO A 88 6.75 23.62 3.34
CA PRO A 88 6.99 22.33 2.68
C PRO A 88 7.23 21.14 3.63
N TRP A 89 7.57 21.45 4.89
CA TRP A 89 7.83 20.49 5.95
C TRP A 89 6.76 20.53 7.05
N SER A 90 5.59 21.05 6.72
CA SER A 90 4.45 21.14 7.64
C SER A 90 4.05 19.78 8.18
N ARG A 91 3.84 19.70 9.49
CA ARG A 91 3.38 18.48 10.17
C ARG A 91 1.87 18.46 10.45
N SER A 92 1.18 19.55 10.14
CA SER A 92 -0.27 19.68 10.27
C SER A 92 -0.79 20.76 9.33
N GLN A 93 -1.79 20.43 8.53
CA GLN A 93 -2.51 21.30 7.61
C GLN A 93 -4.00 21.28 7.95
N PRO A 94 -4.42 21.94 9.05
CA PRO A 94 -5.79 21.82 9.55
C PRO A 94 -6.84 22.41 8.60
N ASP A 95 -6.46 23.40 7.78
CA ASP A 95 -7.33 24.08 6.82
C ASP A 95 -7.01 23.67 5.35
N GLY A 96 -6.40 22.50 5.17
CA GLY A 96 -6.01 21.96 3.85
C GLY A 96 -4.72 22.55 3.30
N VAL A 97 -4.32 22.08 2.12
CA VAL A 97 -3.00 22.35 1.51
C VAL A 97 -2.71 23.80 1.15
N HIS A 98 -3.73 24.64 1.08
CA HIS A 98 -3.59 26.09 0.88
C HIS A 98 -3.67 26.88 2.17
N GLY A 99 -4.05 26.25 3.27
CA GLY A 99 -4.20 26.85 4.58
C GLY A 99 -2.87 27.12 5.29
N PRO A 100 -2.90 27.77 6.46
CA PRO A 100 -1.73 27.88 7.32
C PRO A 100 -1.31 26.51 7.86
N SER A 101 0.00 26.30 7.90
CA SER A 101 0.62 25.18 8.63
C SER A 101 0.45 25.37 10.13
N GLU A 102 0.39 24.28 10.89
CA GLU A 102 0.24 24.33 12.35
C GLU A 102 1.38 23.60 13.06
N VAL A 103 1.89 24.22 14.14
CA VAL A 103 2.90 23.60 15.01
C VAL A 103 2.26 22.49 15.84
N VAL A 104 2.70 21.25 15.62
CA VAL A 104 2.12 20.06 16.25
C VAL A 104 2.64 19.88 17.68
N VAL A 105 1.79 19.36 18.56
CA VAL A 105 2.20 18.82 19.86
C VAL A 105 3.17 17.66 19.63
N PRO A 106 4.42 17.74 20.15
CA PRO A 106 5.43 16.71 19.88
C PRO A 106 5.13 15.38 20.59
N ASP A 107 4.53 15.46 21.79
CA ASP A 107 4.39 14.33 22.69
C ASP A 107 3.06 13.59 22.49
N PHE A 108 3.14 12.26 22.60
CA PHE A 108 2.00 11.36 22.68
C PHE A 108 2.31 10.26 23.70
N ALA A 109 1.32 9.92 24.52
CA ALA A 109 1.48 8.89 25.55
C ALA A 109 1.26 7.48 24.93
N TRP A 110 2.30 6.97 24.29
CA TRP A 110 2.29 5.62 23.69
C TRP A 110 2.15 4.54 24.77
N THR A 111 1.33 3.52 24.47
CA THR A 111 1.15 2.34 25.35
C THR A 111 1.85 1.08 24.83
N ASP A 112 2.50 1.17 23.69
CA ASP A 112 3.04 0.08 22.87
C ASP A 112 4.50 -0.32 23.18
N ALA A 113 5.05 0.03 24.33
CA ALA A 113 6.45 -0.25 24.68
C ALA A 113 6.86 -1.74 24.59
N ALA A 114 5.90 -2.66 24.70
CA ALA A 114 6.12 -4.10 24.55
C ALA A 114 6.07 -4.58 23.09
N TRP A 115 5.61 -3.76 22.18
CA TRP A 115 5.47 -4.08 20.76
C TRP A 115 6.83 -4.29 20.10
N LYS A 116 6.96 -5.35 19.29
CA LYS A 116 8.23 -5.77 18.64
C LYS A 116 8.20 -5.65 17.11
N GLY A 117 7.12 -5.10 16.57
CA GLY A 117 6.90 -5.03 15.13
C GLY A 117 6.41 -6.35 14.53
N PRO A 118 6.15 -6.37 13.20
CA PRO A 118 5.60 -7.51 12.49
C PRO A 118 6.57 -8.69 12.43
N ASP A 119 6.02 -9.89 12.25
CA ASP A 119 6.77 -11.06 11.78
C ASP A 119 6.68 -11.10 10.24
N PRO A 120 7.75 -10.80 9.50
CA PRO A 120 7.69 -10.70 8.05
C PRO A 120 7.34 -12.02 7.35
N GLU A 121 7.62 -13.17 7.99
CA GLU A 121 7.32 -14.48 7.42
C GLU A 121 5.86 -14.92 7.63
N ALA A 122 5.15 -14.26 8.54
CA ALA A 122 3.77 -14.59 8.91
C ALA A 122 2.76 -13.48 8.56
N GLN A 123 3.12 -12.53 7.69
CA GLN A 123 2.23 -11.43 7.34
C GLN A 123 0.99 -11.90 6.58
N VAL A 124 -0.14 -11.29 6.95
CA VAL A 124 -1.39 -11.20 6.22
C VAL A 124 -1.74 -9.73 6.19
N ILE A 125 -1.59 -9.10 5.04
CA ILE A 125 -1.78 -7.65 4.88
C ILE A 125 -3.24 -7.36 4.54
N TYR A 126 -3.79 -6.31 5.16
CA TYR A 126 -5.14 -5.83 4.89
C TYR A 126 -5.06 -4.35 4.50
N GLU A 127 -5.29 -4.06 3.24
CA GLU A 127 -5.22 -2.73 2.65
C GLU A 127 -6.51 -1.95 2.94
N VAL A 128 -6.37 -0.72 3.44
CA VAL A 128 -7.48 0.12 3.91
C VAL A 128 -7.36 1.54 3.37
N HIS A 129 -8.41 2.04 2.73
CA HIS A 129 -8.61 3.46 2.50
C HIS A 129 -9.41 4.05 3.67
N VAL A 130 -8.78 4.86 4.52
CA VAL A 130 -9.39 5.39 5.75
C VAL A 130 -10.71 6.12 5.49
N GLY A 131 -10.75 6.97 4.45
CA GLY A 131 -11.93 7.79 4.11
C GLY A 131 -13.17 7.00 3.70
N THR A 132 -13.02 5.74 3.26
CA THR A 132 -14.14 4.90 2.81
C THR A 132 -14.31 3.60 3.59
N ALA A 133 -13.41 3.30 4.53
CA ALA A 133 -13.51 2.10 5.36
C ALA A 133 -14.69 2.15 6.34
N THR A 134 -15.09 3.35 6.76
CA THR A 134 -16.21 3.56 7.68
C THR A 134 -17.12 4.70 7.17
N PRO A 135 -18.37 4.82 7.64
CA PRO A 135 -19.22 5.95 7.28
C PRO A 135 -18.59 7.31 7.58
N GLU A 136 -17.91 7.44 8.72
CA GLU A 136 -17.24 8.67 9.15
C GLU A 136 -15.99 8.97 8.33
N GLY A 137 -15.24 7.93 7.95
CA GLY A 137 -14.00 8.05 7.17
C GLY A 137 -12.83 8.63 7.97
N THR A 138 -12.73 8.29 9.26
CA THR A 138 -11.71 8.84 10.17
C THR A 138 -10.90 7.73 10.84
N PHE A 139 -9.70 8.07 11.31
CA PHE A 139 -8.85 7.17 12.12
C PHE A 139 -9.60 6.67 13.36
N GLU A 140 -10.32 7.55 14.04
CA GLU A 140 -11.08 7.22 15.24
C GLU A 140 -12.19 6.19 14.97
N ALA A 141 -12.90 6.33 13.85
CA ALA A 141 -13.95 5.40 13.46
C ALA A 141 -13.43 4.02 13.04
N LEU A 142 -12.15 3.92 12.67
CA LEU A 142 -11.52 2.65 12.32
C LEU A 142 -11.09 1.85 13.57
N ILE A 143 -10.79 2.52 14.70
CA ILE A 143 -10.33 1.86 15.93
C ILE A 143 -11.27 0.70 16.39
N PRO A 144 -12.59 0.86 16.44
CA PRO A 144 -13.49 -0.24 16.83
C PRO A 144 -13.44 -1.46 15.89
N ARG A 145 -12.89 -1.32 14.68
CA ARG A 145 -12.77 -2.41 13.68
C ARG A 145 -11.50 -3.24 13.87
N LEU A 146 -10.49 -2.74 14.57
CA LEU A 146 -9.19 -3.41 14.73
C LEU A 146 -9.32 -4.84 15.24
N ARG A 147 -10.16 -5.04 16.26
CA ARG A 147 -10.41 -6.36 16.83
C ARG A 147 -10.97 -7.34 15.78
N SER A 148 -11.87 -6.90 14.91
CA SER A 148 -12.44 -7.77 13.85
C SER A 148 -11.39 -8.20 12.83
N PHE A 149 -10.43 -7.35 12.51
CA PHE A 149 -9.28 -7.71 11.65
C PHE A 149 -8.40 -8.75 12.33
N LYS A 150 -8.10 -8.57 13.63
CA LYS A 150 -7.34 -9.56 14.40
C LYS A 150 -8.04 -10.91 14.47
N GLU A 151 -9.34 -10.91 14.75
CA GLU A 151 -10.17 -12.13 14.81
C GLU A 151 -10.29 -12.83 13.44
N LEU A 152 -10.21 -12.08 12.34
CA LEU A 152 -10.13 -12.62 10.99
C LEU A 152 -8.80 -13.36 10.75
N GLY A 153 -7.72 -12.95 11.39
CA GLY A 153 -6.37 -13.48 11.18
C GLY A 153 -5.44 -12.53 10.42
N VAL A 154 -5.84 -11.28 10.22
CA VAL A 154 -4.97 -10.20 9.73
C VAL A 154 -3.86 -9.94 10.75
N THR A 155 -2.66 -9.66 10.27
CA THR A 155 -1.51 -9.31 11.11
C THR A 155 -1.02 -7.89 10.88
N THR A 156 -1.32 -7.31 9.73
CA THR A 156 -0.77 -6.03 9.28
C THR A 156 -1.85 -5.24 8.55
N LEU A 157 -2.10 -4.01 8.98
CA LEU A 157 -2.90 -3.04 8.21
C LEU A 157 -1.97 -2.24 7.31
N GLU A 158 -2.34 -2.06 6.05
CA GLU A 158 -1.69 -1.15 5.12
C GLU A 158 -2.65 -0.01 4.83
N LEU A 159 -2.31 1.18 5.30
CA LEU A 159 -3.13 2.37 5.12
C LEU A 159 -2.73 3.07 3.82
N MET A 160 -3.66 3.22 2.89
CA MET A 160 -3.47 4.02 1.67
C MET A 160 -2.98 5.42 2.04
N PRO A 161 -2.37 6.19 1.11
CA PRO A 161 -1.59 7.38 1.45
C PRO A 161 -2.33 8.39 2.34
N LEU A 162 -1.64 8.90 3.35
CA LEU A 162 -2.20 9.75 4.41
C LEU A 162 -1.73 11.21 4.34
N ALA A 163 -0.77 11.52 3.47
CA ALA A 163 -0.26 12.89 3.30
C ALA A 163 -1.38 13.83 2.84
N SER A 164 -1.38 15.07 3.34
CA SER A 164 -2.39 16.06 2.96
C SER A 164 -2.40 16.32 1.46
N PHE A 165 -3.58 16.27 0.90
CA PHE A 165 -3.91 16.50 -0.50
C PHE A 165 -5.03 17.55 -0.63
N PRO A 166 -5.30 18.10 -1.84
CA PRO A 166 -6.37 19.06 -2.05
C PRO A 166 -7.75 18.48 -1.70
N GLY A 167 -8.57 19.27 -1.02
CA GLY A 167 -9.92 18.87 -0.61
C GLY A 167 -9.93 17.86 0.52
N VAL A 168 -10.97 17.01 0.55
CA VAL A 168 -11.23 16.04 1.62
C VAL A 168 -11.48 14.61 1.13
N ARG A 169 -11.46 14.41 -0.21
CA ARG A 169 -11.76 13.14 -0.89
C ARG A 169 -10.73 12.84 -1.95
N ASN A 170 -9.85 11.92 -1.70
CA ASN A 170 -8.84 11.45 -2.66
C ASN A 170 -8.37 10.06 -2.23
N TRP A 171 -7.87 9.26 -3.14
CA TRP A 171 -7.18 8.01 -2.80
C TRP A 171 -5.91 8.26 -1.95
N GLY A 172 -5.36 9.48 -2.04
CA GLY A 172 -4.18 9.90 -1.31
C GLY A 172 -2.93 10.10 -2.18
N TYR A 173 -2.97 9.71 -3.45
CA TYR A 173 -1.81 9.78 -4.36
C TYR A 173 -1.53 11.19 -4.92
N ASP A 174 -2.37 12.18 -4.62
CA ASP A 174 -2.12 13.60 -4.91
C ASP A 174 -1.55 14.36 -3.69
N GLY A 175 -0.86 13.66 -2.79
CA GLY A 175 -0.26 14.25 -1.59
C GLY A 175 0.77 15.32 -1.90
N VAL A 176 0.76 16.44 -1.16
CA VAL A 176 1.70 17.56 -1.32
C VAL A 176 2.43 17.94 -0.03
N ASP A 177 1.87 17.64 1.13
CA ASP A 177 2.47 17.88 2.44
C ASP A 177 2.78 16.55 3.13
N LEU A 178 3.93 15.95 2.77
CA LEU A 178 4.32 14.59 3.17
C LEU A 178 4.31 14.34 4.68
N PHE A 179 4.54 15.37 5.50
CA PHE A 179 4.63 15.25 6.96
C PHE A 179 3.30 15.47 7.67
N ALA A 180 2.26 15.92 6.95
CA ALA A 180 0.97 16.26 7.53
C ALA A 180 -0.08 15.18 7.24
N PRO A 181 -0.42 14.30 8.19
CA PRO A 181 -1.57 13.42 8.05
C PRO A 181 -2.84 14.22 7.80
N LEU A 182 -3.66 13.76 6.85
CA LEU A 182 -4.86 14.47 6.41
C LEU A 182 -5.79 14.85 7.57
N ALA A 183 -6.11 16.13 7.68
CA ALA A 183 -6.96 16.65 8.75
C ALA A 183 -8.37 16.04 8.74
N ALA A 184 -8.94 15.80 7.54
CA ALA A 184 -10.25 15.17 7.38
C ALA A 184 -10.32 13.74 7.95
N HIS A 185 -9.20 13.03 8.03
CA HIS A 185 -9.12 11.70 8.67
C HIS A 185 -8.88 11.77 10.19
N GLY A 186 -8.63 12.96 10.76
CA GLY A 186 -8.35 13.15 12.18
C GLY A 186 -6.94 13.65 12.49
N GLY A 187 -6.14 13.96 11.45
CA GLY A 187 -4.83 14.58 11.56
C GLY A 187 -3.81 13.81 12.41
N PRO A 188 -2.74 14.50 12.87
CA PRO A 188 -1.62 13.85 13.57
C PRO A 188 -2.02 13.06 14.81
N GLN A 189 -2.90 13.59 15.64
CA GLN A 189 -3.29 12.92 16.89
C GLN A 189 -4.22 11.73 16.66
N GLY A 190 -5.12 11.82 15.66
CA GLY A 190 -5.99 10.70 15.27
C GLY A 190 -5.19 9.48 14.80
N LEU A 191 -4.18 9.72 13.94
CA LEU A 191 -3.31 8.65 13.44
C LEU A 191 -2.51 7.98 14.57
N ARG A 192 -1.93 8.75 15.51
CA ARG A 192 -1.21 8.18 16.66
C ARG A 192 -2.12 7.28 17.50
N ARG A 193 -3.37 7.70 17.77
CA ARG A 193 -4.34 6.86 18.50
C ARG A 193 -4.68 5.58 17.74
N LEU A 194 -4.85 5.65 16.43
CA LEU A 194 -5.12 4.46 15.62
C LEU A 194 -3.97 3.45 15.70
N ILE A 195 -2.71 3.92 15.55
CA ILE A 195 -1.54 3.04 15.58
C ILE A 195 -1.33 2.43 16.97
N ASP A 196 -1.44 3.22 18.04
CA ASP A 196 -1.35 2.71 19.41
C ASP A 196 -2.42 1.65 19.71
N ALA A 197 -3.66 1.89 19.27
CA ALA A 197 -4.75 0.92 19.39
C ALA A 197 -4.51 -0.34 18.54
N ALA A 198 -3.95 -0.21 17.34
CA ALA A 198 -3.61 -1.35 16.49
C ALA A 198 -2.54 -2.24 17.16
N HIS A 199 -1.50 -1.63 17.74
CA HIS A 199 -0.47 -2.35 18.51
C HIS A 199 -1.06 -3.05 19.73
N ALA A 200 -2.01 -2.44 20.44
CA ALA A 200 -2.71 -3.05 21.56
C ALA A 200 -3.49 -4.30 21.15
N GLU A 201 -4.05 -4.35 19.94
CA GLU A 201 -4.70 -5.54 19.38
C GLU A 201 -3.69 -6.52 18.73
N GLY A 202 -2.40 -6.18 18.69
CA GLY A 202 -1.35 -7.00 18.07
C GLY A 202 -1.39 -6.97 16.54
N LEU A 203 -1.72 -5.82 15.96
CA LEU A 203 -1.70 -5.53 14.53
C LEU A 203 -0.57 -4.54 14.21
N ALA A 204 0.24 -4.85 13.21
CA ALA A 204 1.19 -3.92 12.64
C ALA A 204 0.49 -2.91 11.71
N VAL A 205 1.10 -1.74 11.50
CA VAL A 205 0.58 -0.71 10.61
C VAL A 205 1.66 -0.27 9.63
N LEU A 206 1.40 -0.42 8.33
CA LEU A 206 2.18 0.14 7.24
C LEU A 206 1.51 1.41 6.72
N ILE A 207 2.32 2.38 6.32
CA ILE A 207 1.86 3.58 5.63
C ILE A 207 2.24 3.48 4.16
N ASP A 208 1.28 3.69 3.27
CA ASP A 208 1.56 3.83 1.86
C ASP A 208 2.16 5.22 1.61
N ALA A 209 3.39 5.25 1.08
CA ALA A 209 4.21 6.44 0.95
C ALA A 209 4.53 6.74 -0.51
N VAL A 210 4.11 7.92 -0.96
CA VAL A 210 4.31 8.40 -2.33
C VAL A 210 5.55 9.28 -2.38
N TYR A 211 6.66 8.75 -2.92
CA TYR A 211 7.91 9.49 -3.07
C TYR A 211 8.35 9.65 -4.52
N ASN A 212 7.64 9.05 -5.46
CA ASN A 212 7.90 9.11 -6.90
C ASN A 212 7.41 10.42 -7.54
N HIS A 213 6.40 11.07 -6.94
CA HIS A 213 5.85 12.34 -7.42
C HIS A 213 5.16 13.12 -6.30
N PHE A 214 4.70 14.33 -6.59
CA PHE A 214 3.82 15.14 -5.75
C PHE A 214 2.57 15.52 -6.53
N GLY A 215 1.46 15.70 -5.85
CA GLY A 215 0.24 16.22 -6.44
C GLY A 215 0.46 17.61 -7.06
N PRO A 216 -0.33 18.01 -8.05
CA PRO A 216 -0.18 19.28 -8.75
C PRO A 216 -0.79 20.47 -8.01
N ASP A 217 -1.86 20.28 -7.25
CA ASP A 217 -2.60 21.34 -6.55
C ASP A 217 -2.15 21.42 -5.08
N GLY A 218 -1.77 22.62 -4.62
CA GLY A 218 -1.17 22.81 -3.28
C GLY A 218 0.32 22.51 -3.18
N ASN A 219 0.98 22.16 -4.27
CA ASN A 219 2.41 21.93 -4.32
C ASN A 219 3.19 23.24 -4.44
N TYR A 220 3.65 23.74 -3.31
CA TYR A 220 4.42 25.00 -3.22
C TYR A 220 5.95 24.79 -3.21
N LEU A 221 6.46 23.58 -3.40
CA LEU A 221 7.89 23.27 -3.35
C LEU A 221 8.73 24.16 -4.27
N ARG A 222 8.24 24.43 -5.49
CA ARG A 222 8.95 25.29 -6.46
C ARG A 222 9.03 26.76 -6.04
N CYS A 223 8.13 27.23 -5.17
CA CYS A 223 8.20 28.57 -4.61
C CYS A 223 9.37 28.75 -3.65
N TYR A 224 9.91 27.66 -3.10
CA TYR A 224 11.07 27.65 -2.21
C TYR A 224 12.35 27.32 -2.95
N SER A 225 12.31 26.37 -3.86
CA SER A 225 13.50 25.96 -4.63
C SER A 225 13.12 25.20 -5.92
N PRO A 226 13.74 25.55 -7.05
CA PRO A 226 13.61 24.74 -8.26
C PRO A 226 14.25 23.35 -8.11
N HIS A 227 15.16 23.17 -7.14
CA HIS A 227 15.92 21.93 -6.96
C HIS A 227 15.11 20.77 -6.36
N TYR A 228 13.86 20.97 -5.97
CA TYR A 228 13.00 19.84 -5.58
C TYR A 228 12.68 18.90 -6.74
N PHE A 229 12.74 19.40 -7.97
CA PHE A 229 12.45 18.64 -9.18
C PHE A 229 13.63 18.70 -10.14
N THR A 230 13.70 17.74 -11.07
CA THR A 230 14.76 17.67 -12.07
C THR A 230 14.20 17.40 -13.46
N GLY A 231 14.72 18.09 -14.48
CA GLY A 231 14.43 17.79 -15.88
C GLY A 231 15.34 16.69 -16.46
N ARG A 232 16.24 16.09 -15.67
CA ARG A 232 17.10 14.98 -16.11
C ARG A 232 16.30 13.71 -16.36
N HIS A 233 15.24 13.53 -15.60
CA HIS A 233 14.33 12.40 -15.65
C HIS A 233 12.91 12.88 -15.86
N HIS A 234 12.11 12.10 -16.56
CA HIS A 234 10.68 12.36 -16.77
C HIS A 234 9.87 11.17 -16.30
N THR A 235 8.74 11.48 -15.67
CA THR A 235 7.77 10.48 -15.20
C THR A 235 6.42 10.74 -15.87
N PRO A 236 5.47 9.80 -15.81
CA PRO A 236 4.09 10.06 -16.26
C PRO A 236 3.42 11.26 -15.58
N TRP A 237 3.90 11.65 -14.41
CA TRP A 237 3.39 12.80 -13.63
C TRP A 237 4.16 14.12 -13.88
N GLY A 238 5.10 14.14 -14.82
CA GLY A 238 5.89 15.32 -15.18
C GLY A 238 7.36 15.23 -14.75
N ASP A 239 7.95 16.38 -14.35
CA ASP A 239 9.34 16.42 -13.88
C ASP A 239 9.53 15.52 -12.66
N ALA A 240 10.57 14.67 -12.69
CA ALA A 240 10.88 13.79 -11.59
C ALA A 240 11.31 14.54 -10.32
N VAL A 241 11.07 13.95 -9.16
CA VAL A 241 11.65 14.42 -7.90
C VAL A 241 13.18 14.27 -7.98
N ASN A 242 13.91 15.28 -7.51
CA ASN A 242 15.35 15.37 -7.71
C ASN A 242 16.15 14.57 -6.66
N TYR A 243 16.51 13.33 -6.97
CA TYR A 243 17.29 12.48 -6.07
C TYR A 243 18.78 12.39 -6.38
N ASP A 244 19.23 12.91 -7.53
CA ASP A 244 20.61 12.72 -8.02
C ASP A 244 21.25 13.95 -8.65
N GLY A 245 20.53 15.08 -8.76
CA GLY A 245 21.01 16.34 -9.33
C GLY A 245 21.51 17.34 -8.28
N GLU A 246 21.70 18.59 -8.71
CA GLU A 246 22.02 19.70 -7.82
C GLU A 246 20.90 19.90 -6.78
N GLY A 247 21.26 20.09 -5.49
CA GLY A 247 20.30 20.22 -4.38
C GLY A 247 19.70 18.90 -3.90
N SER A 248 19.93 17.78 -4.58
CA SER A 248 19.40 16.47 -4.19
C SER A 248 19.67 16.03 -2.75
N PRO A 249 20.79 16.44 -2.08
CA PRO A 249 20.96 16.06 -0.67
C PRO A 249 19.84 16.56 0.26
N VAL A 250 19.25 17.74 -0.02
CA VAL A 250 18.13 18.27 0.77
C VAL A 250 16.83 17.58 0.39
N VAL A 251 16.63 17.23 -0.89
CA VAL A 251 15.45 16.50 -1.35
C VAL A 251 15.45 15.06 -0.80
N ARG A 252 16.60 14.39 -0.81
CA ARG A 252 16.76 13.09 -0.13
C ARG A 252 16.48 13.21 1.37
N HIS A 253 16.98 14.27 2.01
CA HIS A 253 16.71 14.55 3.42
C HIS A 253 15.22 14.77 3.72
N LEU A 254 14.46 15.38 2.79
CA LEU A 254 13.00 15.49 2.90
C LEU A 254 12.38 14.09 3.05
N VAL A 255 12.67 13.18 2.13
CA VAL A 255 12.12 11.82 2.15
C VAL A 255 12.59 11.05 3.38
N LEU A 256 13.89 11.04 3.68
CA LEU A 256 14.43 10.30 4.82
C LEU A 256 13.90 10.81 6.16
N SER A 257 13.68 12.14 6.31
CA SER A 257 13.04 12.70 7.50
C SER A 257 11.56 12.33 7.60
N ASN A 258 10.89 12.16 6.46
CA ASN A 258 9.50 11.68 6.45
C ASN A 258 9.43 10.20 6.84
N VAL A 259 10.34 9.36 6.34
CA VAL A 259 10.50 7.97 6.79
C VAL A 259 10.75 7.90 8.29
N GLU A 260 11.73 8.70 8.79
CA GLU A 260 12.02 8.79 10.22
C GLU A 260 10.79 9.18 11.03
N MET A 261 10.02 10.17 10.57
CA MET A 261 8.78 10.61 11.22
C MET A 261 7.75 9.48 11.30
N TRP A 262 7.45 8.80 10.19
CA TRP A 262 6.48 7.70 10.21
C TRP A 262 6.89 6.60 11.17
N ILE A 263 8.16 6.20 11.16
CA ILE A 263 8.64 5.06 11.95
C ILE A 263 8.88 5.44 13.41
N ARG A 264 9.52 6.58 13.69
CA ARG A 264 9.89 6.99 15.05
C ARG A 264 8.79 7.76 15.78
N ASP A 265 8.14 8.76 15.10
CA ASP A 265 7.24 9.70 15.76
C ASP A 265 5.77 9.21 15.73
N TYR A 266 5.43 8.33 14.76
CA TYR A 266 4.11 7.69 14.64
C TYR A 266 4.12 6.21 14.97
N HIS A 267 5.26 5.61 15.23
CA HIS A 267 5.43 4.18 15.50
C HIS A 267 4.91 3.25 14.39
N ALA A 268 4.78 3.73 13.15
CA ALA A 268 4.45 2.86 12.03
C ALA A 268 5.46 1.72 11.91
N ASP A 269 5.01 0.54 11.49
CA ASP A 269 5.81 -0.69 11.40
C ASP A 269 6.47 -0.87 10.04
N GLY A 270 6.30 0.09 9.16
CA GLY A 270 6.92 0.09 7.85
C GLY A 270 6.19 0.94 6.84
N LEU A 271 6.61 0.81 5.59
CA LEU A 271 6.07 1.55 4.46
C LEU A 271 5.78 0.60 3.29
N ARG A 272 4.72 0.88 2.54
CA ARG A 272 4.59 0.48 1.14
C ARG A 272 5.04 1.67 0.31
N LEU A 273 5.93 1.48 -0.63
CA LEU A 273 6.48 2.52 -1.50
C LEU A 273 5.77 2.48 -2.84
N ASP A 274 4.99 3.53 -3.12
CA ASP A 274 4.25 3.70 -4.35
C ASP A 274 5.17 3.82 -5.56
N ALA A 275 4.82 3.13 -6.67
CA ALA A 275 5.50 3.18 -7.95
C ALA A 275 7.03 3.26 -7.82
N ALA A 276 7.64 2.33 -7.08
CA ALA A 276 9.07 2.36 -6.76
C ALA A 276 9.95 2.40 -8.02
N HIS A 277 9.46 1.91 -9.15
CA HIS A 277 10.10 1.99 -10.47
C HIS A 277 10.23 3.43 -10.99
N ALA A 278 9.41 4.35 -10.53
CA ALA A 278 9.45 5.77 -10.89
C ALA A 278 10.26 6.64 -9.91
N ILE A 279 10.85 6.05 -8.87
CA ILE A 279 11.89 6.70 -8.05
C ILE A 279 13.19 6.61 -8.83
N LEU A 280 13.46 7.63 -9.67
CA LEU A 280 14.60 7.66 -10.58
C LEU A 280 15.80 8.27 -9.86
N ASP A 281 16.88 7.49 -9.72
CA ASP A 281 18.07 7.85 -8.96
C ASP A 281 19.31 7.16 -9.54
N ASP A 282 20.15 7.92 -10.25
CA ASP A 282 21.44 7.48 -10.80
C ASP A 282 22.61 7.73 -9.83
N GLY A 283 22.32 8.06 -8.57
CA GLY A 283 23.32 8.28 -7.53
C GLY A 283 24.10 7.02 -7.16
N SER A 284 25.16 7.20 -6.39
CA SER A 284 26.02 6.09 -5.94
C SER A 284 25.35 5.14 -4.94
N SER A 285 24.32 5.60 -4.26
CA SER A 285 23.42 4.80 -3.40
C SER A 285 22.01 5.17 -3.77
N HIS A 286 21.23 4.21 -4.23
CA HIS A 286 19.84 4.43 -4.60
C HIS A 286 18.99 4.79 -3.37
N LEU A 287 18.07 5.75 -3.50
CA LEU A 287 17.21 6.23 -2.42
C LEU A 287 16.44 5.09 -1.72
N LEU A 288 15.99 4.09 -2.45
CA LEU A 288 15.33 2.90 -1.89
C LEU A 288 16.19 2.21 -0.81
N THR A 289 17.51 2.12 -1.03
CA THR A 289 18.43 1.57 -0.02
C THR A 289 18.50 2.46 1.21
N GLU A 290 18.58 3.78 1.02
CA GLU A 290 18.63 4.74 2.13
C GLU A 290 17.33 4.76 2.93
N ILE A 291 16.17 4.61 2.27
CA ILE A 291 14.86 4.46 2.93
C ILE A 291 14.86 3.24 3.84
N ALA A 292 15.27 2.08 3.34
CA ALA A 292 15.30 0.85 4.13
C ALA A 292 16.24 0.94 5.34
N GLU A 293 17.42 1.54 5.16
CA GLU A 293 18.38 1.77 6.25
C GLU A 293 17.86 2.77 7.28
N CYS A 294 17.26 3.89 6.81
CA CYS A 294 16.67 4.92 7.65
C CYS A 294 15.52 4.36 8.50
N ALA A 295 14.61 3.61 7.90
CA ALA A 295 13.48 2.99 8.60
C ALA A 295 13.97 2.07 9.73
N ARG A 296 14.93 1.17 9.44
CA ARG A 296 15.49 0.27 10.46
C ARG A 296 16.22 1.02 11.57
N ALA A 297 16.96 2.07 11.24
CA ALA A 297 17.64 2.91 12.21
C ALA A 297 16.68 3.70 13.11
N SER A 298 15.49 4.03 12.60
CA SER A 298 14.46 4.81 13.29
C SER A 298 13.63 3.98 14.29
N ALA A 299 13.75 2.64 14.28
CA ALA A 299 13.00 1.74 15.15
C ALA A 299 13.94 0.81 15.98
N PRO A 300 14.79 1.34 16.86
CA PRO A 300 15.70 0.50 17.64
C PRO A 300 14.92 -0.47 18.54
N GLY A 301 15.15 -1.78 18.35
CA GLY A 301 14.50 -2.84 19.13
C GLY A 301 13.11 -3.27 18.64
N ARG A 302 12.62 -2.72 17.54
CA ARG A 302 11.37 -3.07 16.85
C ARG A 302 11.65 -3.42 15.39
N ARG A 303 11.01 -4.45 14.87
CA ARG A 303 11.10 -4.79 13.44
C ARG A 303 10.24 -3.85 12.63
N VAL A 304 10.74 -3.48 11.44
CA VAL A 304 10.01 -2.72 10.44
C VAL A 304 10.15 -3.40 9.09
N VAL A 305 9.18 -3.22 8.21
CA VAL A 305 9.16 -3.79 6.86
C VAL A 305 8.95 -2.70 5.82
N ILE A 306 9.71 -2.77 4.72
CA ILE A 306 9.59 -1.86 3.58
C ILE A 306 9.24 -2.70 2.36
N ILE A 307 8.06 -2.44 1.81
CA ILE A 307 7.50 -3.16 0.65
C ILE A 307 7.45 -2.20 -0.53
N ALA A 308 7.94 -2.61 -1.69
CA ALA A 308 7.83 -1.82 -2.92
C ALA A 308 6.60 -2.26 -3.73
N GLU A 309 5.91 -1.31 -4.36
CA GLU A 309 5.10 -1.59 -5.52
C GLU A 309 5.96 -1.39 -6.77
N ASP A 310 6.14 -2.45 -7.56
CA ASP A 310 6.99 -2.43 -8.75
C ASP A 310 6.62 -3.56 -9.70
N GLU A 311 6.07 -3.20 -10.84
CA GLU A 311 5.61 -4.17 -11.85
C GLU A 311 6.73 -4.90 -12.61
N ARG A 312 7.99 -4.48 -12.44
CA ARG A 312 9.12 -5.00 -13.24
C ARG A 312 9.56 -6.40 -12.86
N ASN A 313 9.13 -6.95 -11.73
CA ASN A 313 9.56 -8.25 -11.19
C ASN A 313 11.10 -8.30 -10.97
N ASP A 314 11.69 -7.25 -10.40
CA ASP A 314 13.13 -7.15 -10.19
C ASP A 314 13.50 -7.57 -8.76
N THR A 315 14.17 -8.72 -8.63
CA THR A 315 14.67 -9.21 -7.34
C THR A 315 15.72 -8.30 -6.69
N ARG A 316 16.31 -7.35 -7.43
CA ARG A 316 17.20 -6.35 -6.85
C ARG A 316 16.54 -5.54 -5.74
N LEU A 317 15.21 -5.35 -5.80
CA LEU A 317 14.44 -4.67 -4.75
C LEU A 317 14.65 -5.32 -3.39
N VAL A 318 14.49 -6.64 -3.32
CA VAL A 318 14.53 -7.40 -2.06
C VAL A 318 15.86 -8.08 -1.76
N ARG A 319 16.78 -8.10 -2.74
CA ARG A 319 18.13 -8.65 -2.55
C ARG A 319 18.89 -7.82 -1.51
N PRO A 320 19.66 -8.45 -0.60
CA PRO A 320 20.49 -7.75 0.37
C PRO A 320 21.49 -6.78 -0.29
N ARG A 321 21.79 -5.68 0.39
CA ARG A 321 22.70 -4.63 -0.12
C ARG A 321 24.09 -5.16 -0.45
N GLU A 322 24.64 -6.02 0.37
CA GLU A 322 25.96 -6.65 0.18
C GLU A 322 26.00 -7.56 -1.06
N LYS A 323 24.84 -7.92 -1.60
CA LYS A 323 24.68 -8.64 -2.86
C LYS A 323 24.25 -7.75 -4.02
N GLY A 324 24.34 -6.41 -3.85
CA GLY A 324 23.99 -5.43 -4.90
C GLY A 324 22.49 -5.15 -5.03
N GLY A 325 21.68 -5.49 -4.02
CA GLY A 325 20.27 -5.15 -3.97
C GLY A 325 19.99 -3.88 -3.17
N TYR A 326 18.71 -3.50 -3.09
CA TYR A 326 18.26 -2.35 -2.30
C TYR A 326 17.92 -2.72 -0.86
N GLY A 327 17.75 -4.02 -0.56
CA GLY A 327 17.53 -4.53 0.79
C GLY A 327 16.14 -4.23 1.35
N LEU A 328 15.13 -4.09 0.49
CA LEU A 328 13.74 -4.00 0.92
C LEU A 328 13.24 -5.35 1.46
N ASP A 329 12.12 -5.33 2.17
CA ASP A 329 11.58 -6.52 2.82
C ASP A 329 10.53 -7.23 1.97
N GLY A 330 9.93 -6.54 0.99
CA GLY A 330 8.94 -7.15 0.10
C GLY A 330 8.73 -6.36 -1.18
N VAL A 331 8.01 -6.99 -2.10
CA VAL A 331 7.54 -6.40 -3.37
C VAL A 331 6.18 -6.97 -3.77
N TRP A 332 5.29 -6.14 -4.29
CA TRP A 332 4.04 -6.58 -4.89
C TRP A 332 4.33 -7.37 -6.17
N ALA A 333 3.71 -8.54 -6.30
CA ALA A 333 3.92 -9.47 -7.41
C ALA A 333 2.59 -9.73 -8.13
N ASP A 334 2.20 -8.82 -9.02
CA ASP A 334 0.88 -8.76 -9.66
C ASP A 334 0.61 -9.89 -10.66
N ASP A 335 1.64 -10.58 -11.12
CA ASP A 335 1.48 -11.67 -12.10
C ASP A 335 0.50 -12.75 -11.60
N PHE A 336 0.45 -13.02 -10.29
CA PHE A 336 -0.53 -13.94 -9.72
C PHE A 336 -1.96 -13.42 -9.91
N HIS A 337 -2.23 -12.15 -9.60
CA HIS A 337 -3.53 -11.52 -9.84
C HIS A 337 -3.93 -11.61 -11.32
N HIS A 338 -3.00 -11.32 -12.21
CA HIS A 338 -3.29 -11.29 -13.65
C HIS A 338 -3.60 -12.69 -14.19
N GLN A 339 -2.86 -13.73 -13.79
CA GLN A 339 -3.15 -15.12 -14.15
C GLN A 339 -4.52 -15.56 -13.60
N MET A 340 -4.85 -15.21 -12.36
CA MET A 340 -6.13 -15.54 -11.75
C MET A 340 -7.31 -14.86 -12.48
N ARG A 341 -7.18 -13.59 -12.82
CA ARG A 341 -8.19 -12.86 -13.60
C ARG A 341 -8.38 -13.47 -14.98
N ARG A 342 -7.30 -13.82 -15.68
CA ARG A 342 -7.35 -14.49 -16.97
C ARG A 342 -8.07 -15.83 -16.88
N ALA A 343 -7.76 -16.64 -15.87
CA ALA A 343 -8.34 -17.98 -15.70
C ALA A 343 -9.83 -17.95 -15.35
N PHE A 344 -10.25 -17.05 -14.46
CA PHE A 344 -11.60 -17.08 -13.87
C PHE A 344 -12.55 -16.02 -14.43
N ALA A 345 -12.08 -14.83 -14.76
CA ALA A 345 -12.89 -13.73 -15.29
C ALA A 345 -12.79 -13.59 -16.82
N GLY A 346 -11.76 -14.17 -17.44
CA GLY A 346 -11.56 -14.12 -18.89
C GLY A 346 -11.01 -12.77 -19.40
N ASP A 347 -10.52 -11.91 -18.52
CA ASP A 347 -9.94 -10.62 -18.90
C ASP A 347 -8.79 -10.81 -19.89
N ASN A 348 -8.81 -10.08 -21.03
CA ASN A 348 -7.85 -10.27 -22.13
C ASN A 348 -7.45 -8.96 -22.84
N GLU A 349 -7.80 -7.80 -22.27
CA GLU A 349 -7.45 -6.49 -22.81
C GLU A 349 -6.31 -5.85 -21.99
N GLY A 350 -5.68 -4.81 -22.51
CA GLY A 350 -4.59 -4.11 -21.84
C GLY A 350 -3.42 -5.03 -21.50
N TYR A 351 -2.91 -4.92 -20.29
CA TYR A 351 -1.78 -5.73 -19.78
C TYR A 351 -2.14 -7.21 -19.56
N TYR A 352 -3.44 -7.58 -19.46
CA TYR A 352 -3.84 -8.98 -19.37
C TYR A 352 -3.48 -9.82 -20.61
N ARG A 353 -3.20 -9.19 -21.76
CA ARG A 353 -2.73 -9.88 -22.98
C ARG A 353 -1.41 -10.61 -22.79
N ASP A 354 -0.62 -10.20 -21.83
CA ASP A 354 0.65 -10.82 -21.45
C ASP A 354 0.49 -12.17 -20.75
N TYR A 355 -0.74 -12.51 -20.34
CA TYR A 355 -1.02 -13.70 -19.53
C TYR A 355 -1.99 -14.62 -20.27
N THR A 356 -1.82 -15.94 -20.08
CA THR A 356 -2.70 -16.91 -20.73
C THR A 356 -3.84 -17.37 -19.83
N GLY A 357 -3.64 -17.38 -18.51
CA GLY A 357 -4.57 -17.94 -17.53
C GLY A 357 -4.68 -19.48 -17.60
N ASN A 358 -3.82 -20.15 -18.40
CA ASN A 358 -3.77 -21.59 -18.41
C ASN A 358 -3.13 -22.14 -17.13
N MET A 359 -3.36 -23.43 -16.87
CA MET A 359 -2.92 -24.04 -15.61
C MET A 359 -1.41 -24.22 -15.51
N GLU A 360 -0.67 -24.30 -16.62
CA GLU A 360 0.79 -24.38 -16.61
C GLU A 360 1.42 -23.06 -16.20
N ASP A 361 0.93 -21.94 -16.76
CA ASP A 361 1.43 -20.61 -16.42
C ASP A 361 1.06 -20.21 -14.99
N LEU A 362 -0.15 -20.56 -14.53
CA LEU A 362 -0.54 -20.36 -13.13
C LEU A 362 0.32 -21.22 -12.18
N ALA A 363 0.56 -22.50 -12.53
CA ALA A 363 1.44 -23.37 -11.76
C ALA A 363 2.88 -22.83 -11.71
N ARG A 364 3.39 -22.34 -12.83
CA ARG A 364 4.70 -21.68 -12.90
C ARG A 364 4.77 -20.46 -11.98
N THR A 365 3.77 -19.58 -12.04
CA THR A 365 3.68 -18.39 -11.16
C THR A 365 3.70 -18.80 -9.69
N LEU A 366 2.97 -19.86 -9.31
CA LEU A 366 2.95 -20.37 -7.94
C LEU A 366 4.25 -21.05 -7.51
N ARG A 367 4.98 -21.69 -8.42
CA ARG A 367 6.30 -22.29 -8.11
C ARG A 367 7.36 -21.21 -7.89
N GLN A 368 7.34 -20.17 -8.70
CA GLN A 368 8.39 -19.16 -8.76
C GLN A 368 8.10 -17.93 -7.90
N GLY A 369 6.86 -17.44 -7.93
CA GLY A 369 6.40 -16.24 -7.22
C GLY A 369 5.86 -15.17 -8.16
N TRP A 370 6.40 -15.09 -9.37
CA TRP A 370 5.87 -14.33 -10.51
C TRP A 370 6.09 -15.10 -11.82
N PHE A 371 5.46 -14.63 -12.88
CA PHE A 371 5.50 -15.31 -14.19
C PHE A 371 6.70 -14.90 -15.03
N TYR A 372 6.96 -13.58 -15.09
CA TYR A 372 8.03 -13.03 -15.91
C TYR A 372 9.38 -13.08 -15.18
N GLU A 373 10.32 -13.85 -15.73
CA GLU A 373 11.70 -14.02 -15.24
C GLU A 373 12.72 -13.82 -16.37
N GLY A 374 12.48 -12.84 -17.27
CA GLY A 374 13.30 -12.51 -18.43
C GLY A 374 12.61 -12.78 -19.77
N GLN A 375 11.38 -13.29 -19.78
CA GLN A 375 10.62 -13.45 -21.03
C GLN A 375 10.21 -12.08 -21.57
N VAL A 376 10.04 -12.00 -22.90
CA VAL A 376 9.54 -10.79 -23.53
C VAL A 376 8.05 -10.61 -23.25
N SER A 377 7.69 -9.48 -22.63
CA SER A 377 6.31 -9.03 -22.52
C SER A 377 5.83 -8.56 -23.89
N GLN A 378 4.66 -9.00 -24.31
CA GLN A 378 4.06 -8.57 -25.59
C GLN A 378 3.58 -7.12 -25.52
N VAL A 379 3.12 -6.71 -24.33
CA VAL A 379 2.62 -5.35 -24.07
C VAL A 379 3.78 -4.36 -23.97
N ALA A 380 4.82 -4.68 -23.19
CA ALA A 380 5.98 -3.82 -23.01
C ALA A 380 6.97 -3.86 -24.20
N GLY A 381 6.97 -4.93 -24.99
CA GLY A 381 7.87 -5.08 -26.14
C GLY A 381 9.34 -5.39 -25.79
N HIS A 382 9.63 -5.66 -24.51
CA HIS A 382 10.97 -6.00 -24.01
C HIS A 382 10.94 -7.10 -22.95
N ALA A 383 12.12 -7.61 -22.60
CA ALA A 383 12.26 -8.60 -21.52
C ALA A 383 11.84 -8.00 -20.17
N ARG A 384 11.05 -8.74 -19.40
CA ARG A 384 10.55 -8.36 -18.07
C ARG A 384 10.95 -9.41 -17.04
N GLY A 385 11.31 -8.96 -15.85
CA GLY A 385 11.57 -9.80 -14.69
C GLY A 385 12.97 -10.36 -14.58
N THR A 386 13.26 -10.83 -13.40
CA THR A 386 14.46 -11.58 -13.01
C THR A 386 14.07 -12.86 -12.31
N PRO A 387 14.95 -13.87 -12.18
CA PRO A 387 14.62 -15.11 -11.50
C PRO A 387 14.13 -14.89 -10.06
N ALA A 388 12.87 -15.23 -9.77
CA ALA A 388 12.23 -15.03 -8.47
C ALA A 388 12.84 -15.88 -7.35
N GLN A 389 13.64 -16.91 -7.68
CA GLN A 389 14.31 -17.79 -6.72
C GLN A 389 15.27 -17.06 -5.78
N GLU A 390 15.72 -15.87 -6.15
CA GLU A 390 16.57 -15.01 -5.31
C GLU A 390 15.79 -14.36 -4.16
N ALA A 391 14.46 -14.23 -4.28
CA ALA A 391 13.58 -13.74 -3.23
C ALA A 391 13.04 -14.90 -2.37
N GLN A 392 12.82 -14.63 -1.09
CA GLN A 392 12.08 -15.55 -0.24
C GLN A 392 10.58 -15.46 -0.56
N PRO A 393 9.79 -16.54 -0.46
CA PRO A 393 8.37 -16.49 -0.79
C PRO A 393 7.58 -15.42 -0.01
N TRP A 394 7.88 -15.22 1.26
CA TRP A 394 7.25 -14.20 2.09
C TRP A 394 7.56 -12.75 1.67
N GLN A 395 8.61 -12.54 0.86
CA GLN A 395 8.94 -11.22 0.29
C GLN A 395 8.06 -10.85 -0.92
N LEU A 396 7.31 -11.80 -1.46
CA LEU A 396 6.44 -11.58 -2.62
C LEU A 396 5.00 -11.45 -2.14
N VAL A 397 4.40 -10.28 -2.34
CA VAL A 397 3.02 -9.99 -1.92
C VAL A 397 2.09 -10.31 -3.08
N HIS A 398 1.17 -11.23 -2.84
CA HIS A 398 0.14 -11.63 -3.81
C HIS A 398 -1.23 -11.11 -3.40
N CYS A 399 -2.05 -10.75 -4.36
CA CYS A 399 -3.45 -10.38 -4.14
C CYS A 399 -4.36 -10.98 -5.22
N ILE A 400 -5.66 -10.97 -4.99
CA ILE A 400 -6.70 -11.13 -5.99
C ILE A 400 -7.50 -9.85 -6.18
N GLN A 401 -7.33 -8.89 -5.27
CA GLN A 401 -7.81 -7.51 -5.31
C GLN A 401 -6.87 -6.62 -4.50
N ASN A 402 -6.68 -5.39 -4.95
CA ASN A 402 -6.17 -4.26 -4.20
C ASN A 402 -6.88 -2.99 -4.70
N HIS A 403 -6.53 -1.82 -4.17
CA HIS A 403 -7.16 -0.56 -4.56
C HIS A 403 -7.03 -0.29 -6.06
N ASP A 404 -5.87 -0.54 -6.66
CA ASP A 404 -5.61 -0.33 -8.09
C ASP A 404 -6.40 -1.28 -8.98
N GLN A 405 -6.39 -2.57 -8.65
CA GLN A 405 -7.04 -3.60 -9.46
C GLN A 405 -8.57 -3.50 -9.43
N VAL A 406 -9.13 -2.88 -8.39
CA VAL A 406 -10.56 -2.57 -8.28
C VAL A 406 -10.85 -1.17 -8.83
N GLY A 407 -10.17 -0.15 -8.34
CA GLY A 407 -10.52 1.25 -8.57
C GLY A 407 -10.15 1.76 -9.97
N ASN A 408 -9.19 1.12 -10.65
CA ASN A 408 -8.88 1.44 -12.04
C ASN A 408 -9.87 0.81 -13.04
N ARG A 409 -10.85 0.04 -12.59
CA ARG A 409 -11.96 -0.39 -13.45
C ARG A 409 -12.97 0.74 -13.65
N ALA A 410 -13.69 0.70 -14.76
CA ALA A 410 -14.58 1.80 -15.18
C ALA A 410 -15.64 2.18 -14.11
N HIS A 411 -16.15 1.19 -13.39
CA HIS A 411 -17.17 1.37 -12.34
C HIS A 411 -16.67 0.94 -10.95
N GLY A 412 -15.35 0.77 -10.78
CA GLY A 412 -14.77 0.35 -9.52
C GLY A 412 -15.30 -1.00 -9.03
N GLU A 413 -15.69 -1.86 -9.95
CA GLU A 413 -16.31 -3.14 -9.66
C GLU A 413 -15.29 -4.12 -9.06
N ARG A 414 -15.69 -4.74 -7.94
CA ARG A 414 -14.87 -5.75 -7.27
C ARG A 414 -14.89 -7.07 -8.03
N LEU A 415 -13.90 -7.92 -7.76
CA LEU A 415 -13.77 -9.23 -8.39
C LEU A 415 -15.07 -10.07 -8.34
N GLY A 416 -15.80 -10.02 -7.21
CA GLY A 416 -17.06 -10.74 -7.04
C GLY A 416 -18.20 -10.31 -7.97
N ALA A 417 -18.08 -9.16 -8.62
CA ALA A 417 -19.03 -8.73 -9.66
C ALA A 417 -18.75 -9.38 -11.03
N ASP A 418 -17.49 -9.78 -11.28
CA ASP A 418 -17.05 -10.35 -12.56
C ASP A 418 -17.00 -11.87 -12.56
N VAL A 419 -16.89 -12.50 -11.39
CA VAL A 419 -16.79 -13.96 -11.27
C VAL A 419 -17.93 -14.54 -10.45
N SER A 420 -18.24 -15.81 -10.63
CA SER A 420 -19.24 -16.50 -9.81
C SER A 420 -18.79 -16.54 -8.33
N PRO A 421 -19.73 -16.62 -7.36
CA PRO A 421 -19.38 -16.79 -5.94
C PRO A 421 -18.50 -18.02 -5.68
N ALA A 422 -18.68 -19.08 -6.41
CA ALA A 422 -17.85 -20.30 -6.35
C ALA A 422 -16.41 -20.03 -6.82
N ALA A 423 -16.24 -19.29 -7.94
CA ALA A 423 -14.94 -18.87 -8.43
C ALA A 423 -14.23 -17.97 -7.42
N PHE A 424 -14.93 -17.00 -6.83
CA PHE A 424 -14.38 -16.12 -5.81
C PHE A 424 -13.85 -16.90 -4.60
N ARG A 425 -14.61 -17.89 -4.10
CA ARG A 425 -14.17 -18.76 -3.00
C ARG A 425 -12.95 -19.60 -3.37
N ALA A 426 -12.92 -20.14 -4.58
CA ALA A 426 -11.80 -20.95 -5.07
C ALA A 426 -10.51 -20.12 -5.22
N MET A 427 -10.60 -18.91 -5.79
CA MET A 427 -9.49 -17.97 -5.91
C MET A 427 -8.95 -17.55 -4.53
N SER A 428 -9.85 -17.26 -3.59
CA SER A 428 -9.50 -16.91 -2.21
C SER A 428 -8.75 -18.03 -1.50
N ALA A 429 -9.18 -19.30 -1.70
CA ALA A 429 -8.49 -20.44 -1.10
C ALA A 429 -7.06 -20.60 -1.66
N LEU A 430 -6.86 -20.41 -2.96
CA LEU A 430 -5.52 -20.50 -3.56
C LEU A 430 -4.61 -19.37 -3.07
N LEU A 431 -5.09 -18.11 -2.99
CA LEU A 431 -4.36 -16.98 -2.44
C LEU A 431 -3.91 -17.28 -1.02
N LEU A 432 -4.86 -17.59 -0.13
CA LEU A 432 -4.62 -17.67 1.32
C LEU A 432 -3.80 -18.89 1.74
N LEU A 433 -3.77 -19.95 0.92
CA LEU A 433 -3.00 -21.17 1.19
C LEU A 433 -1.69 -21.25 0.39
N SER A 434 -1.42 -20.25 -0.47
CA SER A 434 -0.14 -20.12 -1.17
C SER A 434 1.02 -19.81 -0.20
N PRO A 435 2.28 -20.03 -0.59
CA PRO A 435 3.43 -19.75 0.28
C PRO A 435 3.75 -18.25 0.39
N TYR A 436 3.11 -17.40 -0.40
CA TYR A 436 3.37 -15.97 -0.53
C TYR A 436 2.61 -15.15 0.51
N THR A 437 3.04 -13.91 0.75
CA THR A 437 2.34 -12.99 1.64
C THR A 437 1.03 -12.54 0.97
N PRO A 438 -0.14 -12.86 1.55
CA PRO A 438 -1.41 -12.43 0.98
C PRO A 438 -1.71 -10.97 1.38
N LEU A 439 -2.18 -10.19 0.40
CA LEU A 439 -2.80 -8.90 0.60
C LEU A 439 -4.30 -9.03 0.32
N LEU A 440 -5.10 -8.52 1.23
CA LEU A 440 -6.56 -8.44 1.15
C LEU A 440 -6.96 -6.98 1.04
N PHE A 441 -7.82 -6.66 0.10
CA PHE A 441 -8.42 -5.33 0.02
C PHE A 441 -9.66 -5.25 0.92
N MET A 442 -9.86 -4.15 1.62
CA MET A 442 -10.97 -3.96 2.55
C MET A 442 -12.33 -4.43 2.00
N GLY A 443 -13.03 -5.28 2.75
CA GLY A 443 -14.30 -5.90 2.37
C GLY A 443 -14.17 -7.15 1.49
N GLN A 444 -12.96 -7.56 1.12
CA GLN A 444 -12.74 -8.77 0.33
C GLN A 444 -13.17 -10.02 1.10
N GLU A 445 -12.98 -10.07 2.40
CA GLU A 445 -13.22 -11.22 3.26
C GLU A 445 -14.68 -11.65 3.35
N TRP A 446 -15.61 -10.78 3.01
CA TRP A 446 -17.03 -11.14 2.85
C TRP A 446 -17.54 -10.93 1.43
N ASN A 447 -16.65 -10.67 0.46
CA ASN A 447 -17.00 -10.36 -0.93
C ASN A 447 -17.96 -9.16 -1.00
N ALA A 448 -17.57 -8.02 -0.44
CA ALA A 448 -18.38 -6.80 -0.41
C ALA A 448 -18.89 -6.42 -1.81
N SER A 449 -20.16 -5.99 -1.88
CA SER A 449 -20.75 -5.51 -3.14
C SER A 449 -20.45 -4.03 -3.41
N THR A 450 -20.05 -3.28 -2.38
CA THR A 450 -19.69 -1.87 -2.47
C THR A 450 -18.53 -1.68 -3.45
N PRO A 451 -18.66 -0.89 -4.52
CA PRO A 451 -17.56 -0.60 -5.43
C PRO A 451 -16.48 0.23 -4.73
N PHE A 452 -15.28 0.27 -5.31
CA PHE A 452 -14.25 1.23 -4.93
C PHE A 452 -13.89 2.04 -6.18
N LEU A 453 -14.49 3.23 -6.27
CA LEU A 453 -14.39 4.10 -7.43
C LEU A 453 -13.13 4.98 -7.35
N TYR A 454 -12.64 5.44 -8.49
CA TYR A 454 -11.65 6.50 -8.51
C TYR A 454 -12.32 7.83 -8.20
N PHE A 455 -11.87 8.52 -7.16
CA PHE A 455 -12.40 9.80 -6.71
C PHE A 455 -11.28 10.76 -6.29
N THR A 456 -11.49 12.04 -6.57
CA THR A 456 -10.62 13.16 -6.21
C THR A 456 -11.45 14.37 -5.77
N ASP A 457 -10.80 15.40 -5.24
CA ASP A 457 -11.44 16.65 -4.79
C ASP A 457 -10.58 17.85 -5.16
N HIS A 458 -10.27 17.98 -6.44
CA HIS A 458 -9.45 19.05 -6.97
C HIS A 458 -10.25 20.35 -7.19
N ASN A 459 -9.52 21.45 -7.41
CA ASN A 459 -10.14 22.68 -7.91
C ASN A 459 -10.87 22.46 -9.24
N ALA A 460 -11.76 23.38 -9.61
CA ALA A 460 -12.66 23.20 -10.75
C ALA A 460 -11.95 22.98 -12.10
N GLU A 461 -10.79 23.61 -12.31
CA GLU A 461 -10.04 23.50 -13.57
C GLU A 461 -9.38 22.13 -13.68
N LEU A 462 -8.61 21.74 -12.66
CA LEU A 462 -7.94 20.44 -12.62
C LEU A 462 -8.96 19.29 -12.58
N GLY A 463 -10.02 19.43 -11.79
CA GLY A 463 -11.06 18.43 -11.67
C GLY A 463 -11.74 18.11 -13.00
N LYS A 464 -11.98 19.13 -13.84
CA LYS A 464 -12.47 18.93 -15.20
C LYS A 464 -11.50 18.12 -16.05
N LEU A 465 -10.20 18.44 -16.01
CA LEU A 465 -9.17 17.72 -16.76
C LEU A 465 -9.06 16.25 -16.31
N VAL A 466 -9.14 15.99 -15.00
CA VAL A 466 -9.14 14.63 -14.44
C VAL A 466 -10.36 13.84 -14.92
N THR A 467 -11.54 14.43 -14.90
CA THR A 467 -12.78 13.78 -15.39
C THR A 467 -12.70 13.47 -16.89
N GLU A 468 -12.21 14.41 -17.70
CA GLU A 468 -12.03 14.22 -19.14
C GLU A 468 -10.96 13.13 -19.43
N GLY A 469 -9.85 13.15 -18.69
CA GLY A 469 -8.79 12.15 -18.79
C GLY A 469 -9.30 10.75 -18.49
N ARG A 470 -10.02 10.58 -17.37
CA ARG A 470 -10.60 9.30 -16.96
C ARG A 470 -11.58 8.74 -18.00
N ARG A 471 -12.47 9.58 -18.55
CA ARG A 471 -13.39 9.16 -19.62
C ARG A 471 -12.67 8.75 -20.89
N LYS A 472 -11.59 9.47 -21.26
CA LYS A 472 -10.77 9.17 -22.43
C LYS A 472 -10.04 7.83 -22.28
N GLU A 473 -9.55 7.49 -21.09
CA GLU A 473 -8.90 6.21 -20.79
C GLU A 473 -9.82 5.04 -21.16
N PHE A 474 -11.12 5.11 -20.84
CA PHE A 474 -12.09 4.04 -21.11
C PHE A 474 -12.73 4.09 -22.51
N ALA A 475 -12.49 5.13 -23.29
CA ALA A 475 -13.04 5.24 -24.64
C ALA A 475 -12.57 4.11 -25.60
N GLY A 476 -11.45 3.46 -25.29
CA GLY A 476 -10.90 2.33 -26.06
C GLY A 476 -11.44 0.95 -25.67
N PHE A 477 -12.21 0.83 -24.59
CA PHE A 477 -12.74 -0.46 -24.11
C PHE A 477 -14.13 -0.71 -24.69
N THR A 478 -14.33 -1.90 -25.28
CA THR A 478 -15.59 -2.26 -25.94
C THR A 478 -16.76 -2.47 -24.97
N ARG A 479 -16.47 -2.69 -23.71
CA ARG A 479 -17.44 -2.98 -22.64
C ARG A 479 -18.16 -1.75 -22.05
N PHE A 480 -17.63 -0.53 -22.24
CA PHE A 480 -18.10 0.66 -21.55
C PHE A 480 -18.34 1.81 -22.53
N SER A 481 -19.42 2.57 -22.31
CA SER A 481 -19.53 3.89 -22.91
C SER A 481 -18.80 4.89 -22.03
N SER A 482 -17.99 5.76 -22.61
CA SER A 482 -17.23 6.78 -21.87
C SER A 482 -18.10 7.66 -20.97
N ASP A 483 -19.36 7.86 -21.34
CA ASP A 483 -20.33 8.66 -20.58
C ASP A 483 -20.88 7.94 -19.34
N SER A 484 -20.69 6.62 -19.25
CA SER A 484 -21.12 5.83 -18.08
C SER A 484 -20.11 5.82 -16.94
N VAL A 485 -18.87 6.28 -17.19
CA VAL A 485 -17.83 6.34 -16.17
C VAL A 485 -18.17 7.42 -15.14
N PRO A 486 -18.23 7.08 -13.83
CA PRO A 486 -18.54 8.05 -12.78
C PRO A 486 -17.57 9.23 -12.79
N ASP A 487 -18.10 10.42 -12.48
CA ASP A 487 -17.27 11.62 -12.35
C ASP A 487 -16.41 11.52 -11.06
N PRO A 488 -15.08 11.53 -11.15
CA PRO A 488 -14.21 11.46 -9.98
C PRO A 488 -14.41 12.62 -8.98
N GLN A 489 -14.88 13.78 -9.45
CA GLN A 489 -15.09 14.97 -8.61
C GLN A 489 -16.43 14.94 -7.86
N ALA A 490 -17.37 14.07 -8.26
CA ALA A 490 -18.68 14.01 -7.63
C ALA A 490 -18.59 13.44 -6.21
N VAL A 491 -19.26 14.08 -5.25
CA VAL A 491 -19.38 13.58 -3.87
C VAL A 491 -19.98 12.17 -3.84
N GLU A 492 -20.91 11.90 -4.75
CA GLU A 492 -21.53 10.59 -4.96
C GLU A 492 -20.53 9.48 -5.24
N THR A 493 -19.49 9.74 -6.02
CA THR A 493 -18.44 8.77 -6.36
C THR A 493 -17.68 8.33 -5.11
N PHE A 494 -17.36 9.27 -4.23
CA PHE A 494 -16.76 8.96 -2.94
C PHE A 494 -17.72 8.24 -2.00
N THR A 495 -18.97 8.73 -1.84
CA THR A 495 -19.91 8.15 -0.88
C THR A 495 -20.35 6.75 -1.26
N ARG A 496 -20.45 6.45 -2.55
CA ARG A 496 -20.72 5.09 -3.06
C ARG A 496 -19.57 4.12 -2.79
N SER A 497 -18.35 4.61 -2.59
CA SER A 497 -17.18 3.78 -2.25
C SER A 497 -17.08 3.46 -0.75
N LYS A 498 -17.95 4.04 0.09
CA LYS A 498 -17.95 3.75 1.53
C LYS A 498 -18.46 2.34 1.81
N LEU A 499 -17.65 1.55 2.50
CA LEU A 499 -17.88 0.14 2.76
C LEU A 499 -19.10 -0.09 3.66
N ASP A 500 -20.03 -0.96 3.25
CA ASP A 500 -21.16 -1.38 4.09
C ASP A 500 -20.82 -2.63 4.89
N TRP A 501 -20.44 -2.44 6.15
CA TRP A 501 -20.12 -3.52 7.08
C TRP A 501 -21.31 -4.42 7.43
N ASN A 502 -22.56 -3.96 7.21
CA ASN A 502 -23.74 -4.76 7.50
C ASN A 502 -23.93 -5.91 6.51
N GLU A 503 -23.31 -5.81 5.33
CA GLU A 503 -23.33 -6.91 4.36
C GLU A 503 -22.71 -8.19 4.91
N ALA A 504 -21.66 -8.10 5.70
CA ALA A 504 -20.95 -9.25 6.27
C ALA A 504 -21.86 -10.22 7.05
N ALA A 505 -23.01 -9.73 7.56
CA ALA A 505 -23.99 -10.55 8.28
C ALA A 505 -25.06 -11.19 7.36
N LYS A 506 -25.17 -10.76 6.10
CA LYS A 506 -26.15 -11.34 5.17
C LYS A 506 -25.72 -12.76 4.76
N PRO A 507 -26.66 -13.70 4.55
CA PRO A 507 -26.33 -15.11 4.26
C PRO A 507 -25.31 -15.31 3.13
N GLU A 508 -25.44 -14.55 2.05
CA GLU A 508 -24.56 -14.64 0.87
C GLU A 508 -23.12 -14.20 1.15
N HIS A 509 -22.90 -13.34 2.14
CA HIS A 509 -21.62 -12.79 2.55
C HIS A 509 -21.01 -13.54 3.76
N ALA A 510 -21.88 -13.94 4.70
CA ALA A 510 -21.46 -14.60 5.94
C ALA A 510 -20.71 -15.92 5.68
N GLY A 511 -21.12 -16.66 4.64
CA GLY A 511 -20.44 -17.89 4.22
C GLY A 511 -19.01 -17.63 3.73
N VAL A 512 -18.81 -16.57 2.95
CA VAL A 512 -17.48 -16.18 2.46
C VAL A 512 -16.59 -15.75 3.64
N LEU A 513 -17.12 -14.96 4.56
CA LEU A 513 -16.41 -14.54 5.78
C LEU A 513 -15.98 -15.76 6.62
N ALA A 514 -16.88 -16.75 6.75
CA ALA A 514 -16.55 -18.00 7.44
C ALA A 514 -15.42 -18.78 6.75
N LEU A 515 -15.39 -18.78 5.40
CA LEU A 515 -14.29 -19.39 4.62
C LEU A 515 -12.97 -18.68 4.87
N TYR A 516 -12.94 -17.34 4.81
CA TYR A 516 -11.72 -16.56 5.07
C TYR A 516 -11.15 -16.81 6.48
N ARG A 517 -12.00 -16.81 7.51
CA ARG A 517 -11.60 -17.14 8.88
C ARG A 517 -10.97 -18.52 8.98
N GLU A 518 -11.55 -19.51 8.32
CA GLU A 518 -11.02 -20.88 8.37
C GLU A 518 -9.71 -21.01 7.58
N LEU A 519 -9.60 -20.40 6.41
CA LEU A 519 -8.36 -20.42 5.60
C LEU A 519 -7.21 -19.70 6.32
N LEU A 520 -7.46 -18.54 6.92
CA LEU A 520 -6.46 -17.79 7.67
C LEU A 520 -6.07 -18.51 8.97
N ARG A 521 -7.04 -19.17 9.64
CA ARG A 521 -6.76 -20.04 10.78
C ARG A 521 -5.84 -21.20 10.38
N LEU A 522 -6.14 -21.87 9.28
CA LEU A 522 -5.29 -22.95 8.74
C LEU A 522 -3.89 -22.41 8.41
N ARG A 523 -3.79 -21.28 7.70
CA ARG A 523 -2.51 -20.65 7.39
C ARG A 523 -1.68 -20.38 8.63
N ALA A 524 -2.30 -19.88 9.71
CA ALA A 524 -1.63 -19.54 10.96
C ALA A 524 -1.24 -20.74 11.82
N THR A 525 -1.94 -21.88 11.70
CA THR A 525 -1.78 -23.00 12.65
C THR A 525 -1.22 -24.27 12.03
N ASP A 526 -1.42 -24.48 10.74
CA ASP A 526 -0.98 -25.73 10.09
C ASP A 526 0.53 -25.72 9.79
N PRO A 527 1.28 -26.71 10.25
CA PRO A 527 2.73 -26.77 10.05
C PRO A 527 3.18 -26.77 8.59
N CYS A 528 2.37 -27.36 7.66
CA CYS A 528 2.68 -27.37 6.24
C CYS A 528 2.48 -25.97 5.60
N LEU A 529 1.50 -25.19 6.10
CA LEU A 529 1.21 -23.86 5.59
C LEU A 529 2.13 -22.78 6.20
N LYS A 530 2.69 -23.03 7.37
CA LYS A 530 3.69 -22.16 8.00
C LYS A 530 5.08 -22.28 7.37
N ASP A 531 5.37 -23.41 6.72
CA ASP A 531 6.67 -23.62 6.08
C ASP A 531 6.64 -23.09 4.64
N ASN A 532 7.03 -21.82 4.49
CA ASN A 532 7.06 -21.12 3.21
C ASN A 532 8.41 -21.25 2.48
N ARG A 533 9.36 -22.04 2.99
CA ARG A 533 10.69 -22.19 2.37
C ARG A 533 10.59 -22.80 0.97
N ARG A 534 11.40 -22.33 0.05
CA ARG A 534 11.51 -22.93 -1.29
C ARG A 534 11.90 -24.40 -1.17
N GLY A 535 11.30 -25.24 -2.03
CA GLY A 535 11.42 -26.71 -1.95
C GLY A 535 10.41 -27.39 -1.02
N HIS A 536 9.67 -26.65 -0.20
CA HIS A 536 8.59 -27.15 0.65
C HIS A 536 7.18 -26.94 0.05
N PHE A 537 7.12 -26.47 -1.16
CA PHE A 537 5.89 -26.40 -1.95
C PHE A 537 6.17 -26.67 -3.42
N ASP A 538 5.15 -27.12 -4.13
CA ASP A 538 5.15 -27.32 -5.58
C ASP A 538 3.75 -27.07 -6.14
N ALA A 539 3.67 -26.65 -7.39
CA ALA A 539 2.40 -26.47 -8.08
C ALA A 539 2.46 -27.13 -9.46
N ARG A 540 1.42 -27.85 -9.83
CA ARG A 540 1.35 -28.55 -11.12
C ARG A 540 -0.08 -28.59 -11.67
N PRO A 541 -0.27 -28.57 -12.99
CA PRO A 541 -1.55 -28.81 -13.60
C PRO A 541 -2.07 -30.23 -13.32
N THR A 542 -3.39 -30.37 -13.34
CA THR A 542 -4.08 -31.66 -13.30
C THR A 542 -5.35 -31.60 -14.14
N GLY A 543 -5.50 -32.50 -15.09
CA GLY A 543 -6.53 -32.36 -16.12
C GLY A 543 -6.35 -31.10 -16.95
N GLU A 544 -7.39 -30.67 -17.63
CA GLU A 544 -7.35 -29.49 -18.52
C GLU A 544 -7.47 -28.16 -17.75
N HIS A 545 -8.31 -28.12 -16.69
CA HIS A 545 -8.68 -26.91 -15.97
C HIS A 545 -8.36 -26.97 -14.47
N GLY A 546 -7.55 -27.93 -14.05
CA GLY A 546 -7.21 -28.17 -12.66
C GLY A 546 -5.76 -27.85 -12.33
N LEU A 547 -5.55 -27.51 -11.06
CA LEU A 547 -4.23 -27.25 -10.49
C LEU A 547 -4.11 -27.92 -9.12
N VAL A 548 -2.96 -28.46 -8.81
CA VAL A 548 -2.59 -28.95 -7.48
C VAL A 548 -1.46 -28.09 -6.94
N LEU A 549 -1.69 -27.42 -5.82
CA LEU A 549 -0.66 -26.81 -4.99
C LEU A 549 -0.37 -27.75 -3.82
N GLU A 550 0.83 -28.24 -3.74
CA GLU A 550 1.33 -29.08 -2.65
C GLU A 550 2.11 -28.23 -1.65
N ARG A 551 1.80 -28.36 -0.35
CA ARG A 551 2.49 -27.70 0.75
C ARG A 551 3.02 -28.76 1.70
N ARG A 552 4.34 -28.82 1.91
CA ARG A 552 5.05 -29.79 2.73
C ARG A 552 5.54 -29.16 4.01
N GLY A 553 5.50 -29.92 5.11
CA GLY A 553 6.00 -29.46 6.40
C GLY A 553 6.12 -30.61 7.40
N PRO A 554 6.45 -30.30 8.65
CA PRO A 554 6.46 -31.30 9.71
C PRO A 554 5.08 -32.00 9.81
N GLY A 555 5.07 -33.34 9.67
CA GLY A 555 3.85 -34.14 9.75
C GLY A 555 3.11 -34.36 8.45
N GLY A 556 3.78 -34.21 7.27
CA GLY A 556 3.23 -34.62 5.98
C GLY A 556 3.05 -33.50 4.95
N ALA A 557 2.01 -33.59 4.14
CA ALA A 557 1.70 -32.60 3.12
C ALA A 557 0.20 -32.25 3.08
N LEU A 558 -0.08 -31.01 2.66
CA LEU A 558 -1.40 -30.56 2.24
C LEU A 558 -1.44 -30.40 0.73
N LEU A 559 -2.50 -30.86 0.10
CA LEU A 559 -2.81 -30.59 -1.30
C LEU A 559 -4.00 -29.64 -1.36
N VAL A 560 -3.81 -28.51 -2.02
CA VAL A 560 -4.90 -27.61 -2.45
C VAL A 560 -5.17 -27.92 -3.90
N ILE A 561 -6.30 -28.54 -4.19
CA ILE A 561 -6.70 -28.93 -5.53
C ILE A 561 -7.77 -27.96 -6.00
N LEU A 562 -7.46 -27.25 -7.06
CA LEU A 562 -8.32 -26.24 -7.69
C LEU A 562 -8.90 -26.76 -8.98
N ASN A 563 -10.17 -26.51 -9.23
CA ASN A 563 -10.81 -26.63 -10.54
C ASN A 563 -11.35 -25.29 -10.98
N VAL A 564 -11.07 -24.88 -12.21
CA VAL A 564 -11.53 -23.61 -12.80
C VAL A 564 -12.84 -23.79 -13.55
N HIS A 565 -12.98 -24.88 -14.33
CA HIS A 565 -14.13 -25.15 -15.17
C HIS A 565 -14.45 -26.65 -15.24
N GLY A 566 -15.70 -26.97 -15.57
CA GLY A 566 -16.13 -28.33 -15.87
C GLY A 566 -16.02 -29.28 -14.69
N VAL A 567 -15.68 -30.53 -14.97
CA VAL A 567 -15.50 -31.59 -13.97
C VAL A 567 -14.04 -32.02 -13.91
N LEU A 568 -13.46 -31.97 -12.72
CA LEU A 568 -12.11 -32.48 -12.45
C LEU A 568 -12.20 -33.76 -11.61
N GLU A 569 -11.58 -34.84 -12.07
CA GLU A 569 -11.30 -36.01 -11.25
C GLU A 569 -9.79 -36.13 -11.02
N HIS A 570 -9.37 -36.17 -9.76
CA HIS A 570 -7.96 -36.24 -9.36
C HIS A 570 -7.76 -37.40 -8.38
N ARG A 571 -6.93 -38.38 -8.77
CA ARG A 571 -6.54 -39.49 -7.88
C ARG A 571 -5.49 -39.02 -6.90
N LEU A 572 -5.66 -39.36 -5.64
CA LEU A 572 -4.78 -38.97 -4.55
C LEU A 572 -3.73 -40.05 -4.28
N PRO A 573 -2.49 -39.68 -3.97
CA PRO A 573 -1.47 -40.62 -3.53
C PRO A 573 -1.72 -41.05 -2.08
N GLY A 574 -1.83 -42.34 -1.81
CA GLY A 574 -1.90 -42.88 -0.47
C GLY A 574 -3.20 -42.59 0.31
N ARG A 575 -3.10 -42.60 1.64
CA ARG A 575 -4.21 -42.26 2.54
C ARG A 575 -4.36 -40.74 2.64
N THR A 576 -5.60 -40.28 2.62
CA THR A 576 -5.90 -38.83 2.66
C THR A 576 -7.08 -38.56 3.56
N ALA A 577 -7.02 -37.40 4.20
CA ALA A 577 -8.12 -36.85 5.01
C ALA A 577 -8.58 -35.52 4.40
N LEU A 578 -9.90 -35.34 4.30
CA LEU A 578 -10.49 -34.08 3.89
C LEU A 578 -10.32 -33.04 5.01
N VAL A 579 -9.79 -31.87 4.65
CA VAL A 579 -9.64 -30.73 5.56
C VAL A 579 -10.76 -29.72 5.34
N LEU A 580 -10.97 -29.31 4.07
CA LEU A 580 -11.94 -28.29 3.71
C LEU A 580 -12.27 -28.39 2.21
N TRP A 581 -13.48 -27.96 1.81
CA TRP A 581 -13.79 -27.63 0.42
C TRP A 581 -14.62 -26.35 0.35
N THR A 582 -14.38 -25.53 -0.68
CA THR A 582 -14.93 -24.17 -0.80
C THR A 582 -16.44 -24.15 -1.01
N GLU A 583 -17.00 -25.21 -1.60
CA GLU A 583 -18.43 -25.31 -1.94
C GLU A 583 -19.26 -25.97 -0.82
N ALA A 584 -18.69 -26.13 0.39
CA ALA A 584 -19.45 -26.59 1.54
C ALA A 584 -20.54 -25.56 1.93
N PRO A 585 -21.74 -26.01 2.34
CA PRO A 585 -22.85 -25.09 2.68
C PRO A 585 -22.51 -24.06 3.74
N ARG A 586 -21.65 -24.42 4.71
CA ARG A 586 -21.16 -23.47 5.75
C ARG A 586 -20.36 -22.29 5.19
N PHE A 587 -19.90 -22.37 3.96
CA PHE A 587 -19.16 -21.32 3.25
C PHE A 587 -19.97 -20.64 2.14
N GLY A 588 -21.29 -20.90 2.11
CA GLY A 588 -22.18 -20.37 1.08
C GLY A 588 -22.16 -21.18 -0.22
N GLY A 589 -21.55 -22.37 -0.22
CA GLY A 589 -21.62 -23.32 -1.33
C GLY A 589 -22.92 -24.11 -1.34
N THR A 590 -23.18 -24.80 -2.45
CA THR A 590 -24.41 -25.60 -2.64
C THR A 590 -24.15 -27.11 -2.64
N VAL A 591 -22.91 -27.54 -2.46
CA VAL A 591 -22.52 -28.95 -2.49
C VAL A 591 -22.60 -29.55 -1.10
N HIS A 592 -23.54 -30.45 -0.88
CA HIS A 592 -23.75 -31.11 0.41
C HIS A 592 -22.85 -32.33 0.61
N GLU A 593 -22.44 -32.98 -0.48
CA GLU A 593 -21.59 -34.17 -0.43
C GLU A 593 -20.10 -33.79 -0.53
N ALA A 594 -19.29 -34.38 0.34
CA ALA A 594 -17.86 -34.16 0.33
C ALA A 594 -17.25 -34.64 -1.00
N PRO A 595 -16.33 -33.86 -1.60
CA PRO A 595 -15.74 -34.19 -2.91
C PRO A 595 -14.73 -35.34 -2.86
N LEU A 596 -14.34 -35.82 -1.67
CA LEU A 596 -13.37 -36.89 -1.47
C LEU A 596 -14.09 -38.25 -1.35
N ARG A 597 -13.86 -39.16 -2.32
CA ARG A 597 -14.42 -40.52 -2.34
C ARG A 597 -13.38 -41.53 -2.83
N SER A 598 -13.24 -42.64 -2.14
CA SER A 598 -12.43 -43.80 -2.57
C SER A 598 -11.01 -43.44 -3.06
N GLY A 599 -10.33 -42.51 -2.41
CA GLY A 599 -8.97 -42.11 -2.79
C GLY A 599 -8.89 -41.18 -4.01
N ALA A 600 -10.00 -40.58 -4.42
CA ALA A 600 -10.04 -39.57 -5.47
C ALA A 600 -10.87 -38.37 -5.04
N VAL A 601 -10.56 -37.21 -5.61
CA VAL A 601 -11.34 -35.97 -5.50
C VAL A 601 -12.10 -35.76 -6.80
N ARG A 602 -13.41 -35.47 -6.70
CA ARG A 602 -14.24 -35.02 -7.82
C ARG A 602 -14.75 -33.59 -7.52
N LEU A 603 -14.38 -32.64 -8.36
CA LEU A 603 -14.79 -31.25 -8.28
C LEU A 603 -15.64 -30.88 -9.49
N GLU A 604 -16.75 -30.16 -9.26
CA GLU A 604 -17.62 -29.66 -10.33
C GLU A 604 -17.57 -28.13 -10.32
N GLY A 605 -17.42 -27.51 -11.50
CA GLY A 605 -17.32 -26.06 -11.68
C GLY A 605 -16.14 -25.43 -10.94
N PRO A 606 -16.11 -24.11 -10.80
CA PRO A 606 -15.09 -23.45 -10.00
C PRO A 606 -15.18 -23.91 -8.55
N SER A 607 -14.12 -24.52 -8.03
CA SER A 607 -14.07 -24.99 -6.64
C SER A 607 -12.65 -25.34 -6.23
N ALA A 608 -12.42 -25.38 -4.92
CA ALA A 608 -11.17 -25.88 -4.37
C ALA A 608 -11.43 -26.82 -3.19
N VAL A 609 -10.55 -27.82 -3.04
CA VAL A 609 -10.54 -28.74 -1.91
C VAL A 609 -9.15 -28.80 -1.30
N VAL A 610 -9.10 -28.89 0.00
CA VAL A 610 -7.87 -29.08 0.78
C VAL A 610 -7.90 -30.47 1.38
N VAL A 611 -6.91 -31.29 1.06
CA VAL A 611 -6.74 -32.63 1.61
C VAL A 611 -5.36 -32.79 2.24
N ARG A 612 -5.31 -33.52 3.35
CA ARG A 612 -4.06 -33.89 4.01
C ARG A 612 -3.64 -35.28 3.56
N LEU A 613 -2.38 -35.41 3.17
CA LEU A 613 -1.76 -36.73 3.00
C LEU A 613 -1.41 -37.27 4.41
N THR A 614 -1.93 -38.47 4.72
CA THR A 614 -1.60 -39.21 5.95
C THR A 614 -0.78 -40.40 5.58
N ASP A 615 0.33 -40.63 6.24
CA ASP A 615 1.21 -41.78 6.05
C ASP A 615 0.49 -43.11 6.20
#